data_24f479ffd8ef8babd0947b2b5238cc40
#
_entry.id   24f479ffd8ef8babd0947b2b5238cc40
#
_cell.length_a   1.000
_cell.length_b   1.000
_cell.length_c   1.000
_cell.angle_alpha   90.00
_cell.angle_beta   90.00
_cell.angle_gamma   90.00
#
_symmetry.space_group_name_H-M   'P 1'
#
loop_
_entity.id
_entity.type
_entity.pdbx_description
1 polymer ?
#
loop_
_entity_poly.entity_id
_entity_poly.type
_entity_poly.pdbx_seq_one_letter_code
_entity_poly.pdbx_strand_id
1 'polypeptide(L)'
;MANITSVSNKQEFGLGSIATKLALYTSLLKPRVMSLSIFTSFVGMIIAPGSLSFTSGLLAILAISIGSGASGALNMWYERDTDKLMNRTKDRALPTNQISANGALIYGITLSIIAVSMLYLVSNLAAAGLLLLTICFYIFVYTIWLKKRTPQNIVIGGAAGAFPPMIGWAVVTGGISTEICLLFMLIFLWTPPHFWALALYKSDDYKKAGIPMMPLIVGERKTINLIIAYSITLLPLTLIMSSYYSLFFGVSSTALSIFFIYLAFDLKRSWLKDGLLERKAQMLFYFCLLYTSPSPRDLY
;
A
#
# COMPACT_ATOMS: atom_id res chain seq x y z
N MET A 1 26.34 62.04 -11.58
CA MET A 1 26.96 60.76 -12.06
C MET A 1 26.25 59.64 -11.42
N ALA A 2 25.36 59.04 -12.17
CA ALA A 2 24.54 57.91 -11.68
C ALA A 2 25.24 56.60 -12.10
N ASN A 3 25.58 55.79 -11.10
CA ASN A 3 26.07 54.44 -11.34
C ASN A 3 24.88 53.44 -11.31
N ILE A 4 24.47 53.02 -12.49
CA ILE A 4 23.51 51.94 -12.68
C ILE A 4 24.31 50.64 -12.66
N THR A 5 24.30 49.93 -11.54
CA THR A 5 24.74 48.54 -11.47
C THR A 5 23.58 47.64 -11.87
N SER A 6 23.59 47.19 -13.12
CA SER A 6 22.71 46.13 -13.61
C SER A 6 23.01 44.82 -12.89
N VAL A 7 22.14 44.40 -11.97
CA VAL A 7 22.17 43.06 -11.41
C VAL A 7 21.66 42.09 -12.48
N SER A 8 22.59 41.47 -13.18
CA SER A 8 22.32 40.32 -14.05
C SER A 8 21.84 39.14 -13.23
N ASN A 9 20.54 38.90 -13.20
CA ASN A 9 19.92 37.72 -12.62
C ASN A 9 20.14 36.56 -13.61
N LYS A 10 21.34 36.01 -13.68
CA LYS A 10 21.60 34.72 -14.32
C LYS A 10 20.93 33.67 -13.45
N GLN A 11 19.75 33.20 -13.86
CA GLN A 11 19.19 31.93 -13.38
C GLN A 11 20.25 30.85 -13.68
N GLU A 12 20.96 30.44 -12.64
CA GLU A 12 21.75 29.20 -12.68
C GLU A 12 20.80 28.03 -12.89
N PHE A 13 20.61 27.65 -14.15
CA PHE A 13 20.07 26.33 -14.55
C PHE A 13 21.13 25.28 -14.20
N GLY A 14 21.39 25.13 -12.89
CA GLY A 14 22.39 24.21 -12.39
C GLY A 14 21.81 22.79 -12.27
N LEU A 15 22.67 21.79 -12.46
CA LEU A 15 22.45 20.38 -12.19
C LEU A 15 21.73 20.13 -10.86
N GLY A 16 21.94 20.97 -9.84
CA GLY A 16 21.22 20.96 -8.57
C GLY A 16 19.69 21.17 -8.70
N SER A 17 19.24 22.03 -9.60
CA SER A 17 17.80 22.27 -9.82
C SER A 17 17.10 21.06 -10.46
N ILE A 18 17.77 20.34 -11.36
CA ILE A 18 17.24 19.15 -12.03
C ILE A 18 17.19 17.99 -11.03
N ALA A 19 18.26 17.77 -10.27
CA ALA A 19 18.31 16.72 -9.24
C ALA A 19 17.22 16.92 -8.16
N THR A 20 17.00 18.17 -7.73
CA THR A 20 15.94 18.50 -6.76
C THR A 20 14.56 18.21 -7.34
N LYS A 21 14.27 18.60 -8.58
CA LYS A 21 12.99 18.30 -9.22
C LYS A 21 12.78 16.79 -9.37
N LEU A 22 13.79 16.06 -9.79
CA LEU A 22 13.74 14.62 -9.92
C LEU A 22 13.44 13.95 -8.57
N ALA A 23 14.11 14.36 -7.49
CA ALA A 23 13.86 13.87 -6.15
C ALA A 23 12.42 14.15 -5.67
N LEU A 24 11.89 15.35 -5.97
CA LEU A 24 10.50 15.69 -5.65
C LEU A 24 9.50 14.78 -6.38
N TYR A 25 9.63 14.58 -7.69
CA TYR A 25 8.75 13.70 -8.46
C TYR A 25 8.90 12.23 -8.04
N THR A 26 10.10 11.78 -7.71
CA THR A 26 10.34 10.43 -7.17
C THR A 26 9.65 10.25 -5.82
N SER A 27 9.59 11.29 -4.98
CA SER A 27 8.89 11.24 -3.69
C SER A 27 7.39 10.99 -3.84
N LEU A 28 6.76 11.42 -4.97
CA LEU A 28 5.35 11.15 -5.26
C LEU A 28 5.05 9.67 -5.46
N LEU A 29 6.02 8.88 -5.90
CA LEU A 29 5.86 7.45 -6.14
C LEU A 29 5.76 6.63 -4.84
N LYS A 30 6.04 7.23 -3.68
CA LYS A 30 6.03 6.55 -2.37
C LYS A 30 6.89 5.27 -2.38
N PRO A 31 8.19 5.32 -2.66
CA PRO A 31 9.03 4.15 -2.93
C PRO A 31 8.97 3.07 -1.84
N ARG A 32 8.74 3.45 -0.58
CA ARG A 32 8.61 2.52 0.55
C ARG A 32 7.32 1.70 0.50
N VAL A 33 6.19 2.32 0.14
CA VAL A 33 4.92 1.60 -0.02
C VAL A 33 4.97 0.74 -1.29
N MET A 34 5.56 1.28 -2.34
CA MET A 34 5.77 0.59 -3.61
C MET A 34 6.61 -0.68 -3.45
N SER A 35 7.63 -0.68 -2.57
CA SER A 35 8.51 -1.84 -2.35
C SER A 35 7.75 -3.11 -1.96
N LEU A 36 6.68 -2.98 -1.17
CA LEU A 36 5.84 -4.11 -0.81
C LEU A 36 5.09 -4.69 -2.01
N SER A 37 4.50 -3.85 -2.83
CA SER A 37 3.81 -4.29 -4.07
C SER A 37 4.79 -4.98 -5.01
N ILE A 38 6.02 -4.47 -5.13
CA ILE A 38 7.08 -5.08 -5.94
C ILE A 38 7.43 -6.46 -5.39
N PHE A 39 7.68 -6.55 -4.09
CA PHE A 39 8.05 -7.80 -3.43
C PHE A 39 6.95 -8.86 -3.58
N THR A 40 5.70 -8.52 -3.30
CA THR A 40 4.60 -9.48 -3.38
C THR A 40 4.29 -9.90 -4.83
N SER A 41 4.46 -8.99 -5.81
CA SER A 41 4.38 -9.35 -7.23
C SER A 41 5.51 -10.29 -7.64
N PHE A 42 6.73 -10.04 -7.17
CA PHE A 42 7.87 -10.91 -7.40
C PHE A 42 7.65 -12.31 -6.83
N VAL A 43 7.13 -12.41 -5.60
CA VAL A 43 6.73 -13.69 -5.00
C VAL A 43 5.68 -14.38 -5.87
N GLY A 44 4.64 -13.66 -6.32
CA GLY A 44 3.62 -14.19 -7.23
C GLY A 44 4.21 -14.77 -8.53
N MET A 45 5.24 -14.11 -9.08
CA MET A 45 5.94 -14.63 -10.28
C MET A 45 6.75 -15.89 -9.99
N ILE A 46 7.43 -15.96 -8.82
CA ILE A 46 8.28 -17.12 -8.48
C ILE A 46 7.44 -18.37 -8.22
N ILE A 47 6.29 -18.23 -7.55
CA ILE A 47 5.45 -19.39 -7.21
C ILE A 47 4.55 -19.84 -8.35
N ALA A 48 4.44 -19.04 -9.42
CA ALA A 48 3.62 -19.36 -10.58
C ALA A 48 4.20 -20.54 -11.36
N PRO A 49 3.37 -21.51 -11.80
CA PRO A 49 3.83 -22.59 -12.66
C PRO A 49 4.15 -22.06 -14.06
N GLY A 50 5.33 -22.38 -14.57
CA GLY A 50 5.77 -21.94 -15.90
C GLY A 50 7.20 -21.45 -15.90
N SER A 51 7.62 -20.91 -17.03
CA SER A 51 8.94 -20.33 -17.23
C SER A 51 8.82 -18.92 -17.80
N LEU A 52 9.61 -18.01 -17.29
CA LEU A 52 9.70 -16.64 -17.78
C LEU A 52 11.17 -16.31 -18.04
N SER A 53 11.47 -15.63 -19.15
CA SER A 53 12.84 -15.15 -19.37
C SER A 53 13.21 -14.12 -18.31
N PHE A 54 14.48 -14.11 -17.90
CA PHE A 54 14.96 -13.12 -16.91
C PHE A 54 14.65 -11.68 -17.34
N THR A 55 14.84 -11.37 -18.62
CA THR A 55 14.58 -10.05 -19.17
C THR A 55 13.11 -9.67 -19.07
N SER A 56 12.20 -10.59 -19.47
CA SER A 56 10.74 -10.34 -19.35
C SER A 56 10.31 -10.16 -17.90
N GLY A 57 10.86 -10.97 -16.99
CA GLY A 57 10.61 -10.84 -15.56
C GLY A 57 11.05 -9.49 -14.99
N LEU A 58 12.25 -9.05 -15.34
CA LEU A 58 12.78 -7.75 -14.90
C LEU A 58 11.94 -6.59 -15.45
N LEU A 59 11.57 -6.60 -16.72
CA LEU A 59 10.73 -5.60 -17.35
C LEU A 59 9.30 -5.59 -16.76
N ALA A 60 8.73 -6.76 -16.47
CA ALA A 60 7.43 -6.86 -15.82
C ALA A 60 7.45 -6.25 -14.40
N ILE A 61 8.46 -6.57 -13.59
CA ILE A 61 8.64 -5.95 -12.26
C ILE A 61 8.81 -4.44 -12.37
N LEU A 62 9.56 -3.95 -13.35
CA LEU A 62 9.70 -2.51 -13.59
C LEU A 62 8.36 -1.88 -13.95
N ALA A 63 7.56 -2.49 -14.83
CA ALA A 63 6.23 -2.01 -15.19
C ALA A 63 5.29 -1.96 -13.98
N ILE A 64 5.26 -3.03 -13.16
CA ILE A 64 4.46 -3.09 -11.93
C ILE A 64 4.92 -2.01 -10.94
N SER A 65 6.23 -1.78 -10.84
CA SER A 65 6.80 -0.73 -9.98
C SER A 65 6.33 0.66 -10.41
N ILE A 66 6.40 0.96 -11.72
CA ILE A 66 5.92 2.22 -12.28
C ILE A 66 4.43 2.41 -12.01
N GLY A 67 3.61 1.37 -12.22
CA GLY A 67 2.15 1.41 -11.99
C GLY A 67 1.78 1.62 -10.52
N SER A 68 2.48 0.95 -9.61
CA SER A 68 2.32 1.15 -8.16
C SER A 68 2.68 2.58 -7.75
N GLY A 69 3.80 3.09 -8.27
CA GLY A 69 4.23 4.48 -8.05
C GLY A 69 3.24 5.50 -8.62
N ALA A 70 2.74 5.26 -9.84
CA ALA A 70 1.72 6.09 -10.47
C ALA A 70 0.46 6.20 -9.61
N SER A 71 -0.01 5.08 -9.05
CA SER A 71 -1.11 5.05 -8.09
C SER A 71 -0.83 5.92 -6.86
N GLY A 72 0.40 5.87 -6.34
CA GLY A 72 0.85 6.71 -5.23
C GLY A 72 0.79 8.20 -5.57
N ALA A 73 1.27 8.60 -6.75
CA ALA A 73 1.27 9.99 -7.22
C ALA A 73 -0.17 10.52 -7.41
N LEU A 74 -1.05 9.74 -8.04
CA LEU A 74 -2.45 10.09 -8.23
C LEU A 74 -3.21 10.20 -6.90
N ASN A 75 -2.94 9.31 -5.94
CA ASN A 75 -3.51 9.40 -4.59
C ASN A 75 -3.04 10.67 -3.88
N MET A 76 -1.74 11.03 -3.93
CA MET A 76 -1.24 12.27 -3.32
C MET A 76 -1.82 13.51 -4.01
N TRP A 77 -2.01 13.47 -5.34
CA TRP A 77 -2.68 14.55 -6.06
C TRP A 77 -4.10 14.78 -5.55
N TYR A 78 -4.88 13.71 -5.38
CA TYR A 78 -6.26 13.82 -4.89
C TYR A 78 -6.33 14.26 -3.43
N GLU A 79 -5.44 13.74 -2.60
CA GLU A 79 -5.45 13.95 -1.14
C GLU A 79 -4.68 15.20 -0.68
N ARG A 80 -4.09 15.99 -1.57
CA ARG A 80 -3.21 17.14 -1.25
C ARG A 80 -3.77 18.10 -0.19
N ASP A 81 -5.08 18.34 -0.21
CA ASP A 81 -5.72 19.25 0.75
C ASP A 81 -6.01 18.56 2.11
N THR A 82 -6.30 17.27 2.09
CA THR A 82 -6.43 16.46 3.31
C THR A 82 -5.06 16.24 3.97
N ASP A 83 -4.03 16.04 3.15
CA ASP A 83 -2.65 15.84 3.62
C ASP A 83 -2.10 17.06 4.39
N LYS A 84 -2.57 18.28 4.11
CA LYS A 84 -2.23 19.50 4.88
C LYS A 84 -2.68 19.43 6.34
N LEU A 85 -3.73 18.67 6.63
CA LEU A 85 -4.35 18.58 7.96
C LEU A 85 -3.69 17.52 8.86
N MET A 86 -2.90 16.63 8.29
CA MET A 86 -2.28 15.52 9.03
C MET A 86 -0.81 15.80 9.31
N ASN A 87 -0.37 15.63 10.56
CA ASN A 87 1.02 15.87 10.96
C ASN A 87 2.03 15.05 10.14
N ARG A 88 1.66 13.82 9.76
CA ARG A 88 2.51 12.90 8.99
C ARG A 88 2.71 13.31 7.53
N THR A 89 1.79 14.07 6.95
CA THR A 89 1.74 14.30 5.49
C THR A 89 1.80 15.76 5.06
N LYS A 90 1.67 16.71 5.98
CA LYS A 90 1.67 18.16 5.71
C LYS A 90 2.93 18.68 5.01
N ASP A 91 4.07 18.01 5.25
CA ASP A 91 5.38 18.40 4.71
C ASP A 91 5.71 17.73 3.36
N ARG A 92 4.75 17.01 2.75
CA ARG A 92 4.92 16.42 1.42
C ARG A 92 4.98 17.48 0.32
N ALA A 93 5.54 17.13 -0.83
CA ALA A 93 5.77 18.03 -1.95
C ALA A 93 4.50 18.73 -2.49
N LEU A 94 3.35 18.08 -2.48
CA LEU A 94 2.09 18.67 -2.94
C LEU A 94 1.43 19.59 -1.90
N PRO A 95 1.26 19.21 -0.63
CA PRO A 95 0.79 20.11 0.41
C PRO A 95 1.60 21.39 0.56
N THR A 96 2.93 21.32 0.35
CA THR A 96 3.85 22.46 0.45
C THR A 96 4.01 23.23 -0.87
N ASN A 97 3.24 22.88 -1.91
CA ASN A 97 3.27 23.52 -3.24
C ASN A 97 4.66 23.45 -3.94
N GLN A 98 5.53 22.52 -3.58
CA GLN A 98 6.82 22.30 -4.27
C GLN A 98 6.62 21.68 -5.67
N ILE A 99 5.48 21.01 -5.89
CA ILE A 99 5.04 20.48 -7.18
C ILE A 99 3.63 20.99 -7.45
N SER A 100 3.37 21.42 -8.70
CA SER A 100 2.01 21.82 -9.09
C SER A 100 1.06 20.63 -9.13
N ALA A 101 -0.21 20.84 -8.73
CA ALA A 101 -1.22 19.81 -8.75
C ALA A 101 -1.43 19.21 -10.16
N ASN A 102 -1.45 20.06 -11.19
CA ASN A 102 -1.57 19.62 -12.58
C ASN A 102 -0.35 18.79 -13.03
N GLY A 103 0.85 19.18 -12.62
CA GLY A 103 2.08 18.43 -12.89
C GLY A 103 2.03 17.02 -12.28
N ALA A 104 1.58 16.89 -11.03
CA ALA A 104 1.44 15.60 -10.36
C ALA A 104 0.37 14.73 -11.02
N LEU A 105 -0.76 15.31 -11.45
CA LEU A 105 -1.81 14.59 -12.16
C LEU A 105 -1.32 14.03 -13.49
N ILE A 106 -0.72 14.89 -14.33
CA ILE A 106 -0.18 14.49 -15.64
C ILE A 106 0.88 13.41 -15.45
N TYR A 107 1.79 13.58 -14.49
CA TYR A 107 2.82 12.60 -14.17
C TYR A 107 2.21 11.24 -13.81
N GLY A 108 1.24 11.19 -12.89
CA GLY A 108 0.58 9.96 -12.48
C GLY A 108 -0.16 9.26 -13.62
N ILE A 109 -0.90 10.01 -14.46
CA ILE A 109 -1.61 9.46 -15.62
C ILE A 109 -0.62 8.91 -16.65
N THR A 110 0.42 9.67 -16.99
CA THR A 110 1.44 9.24 -17.96
C THR A 110 2.14 7.98 -17.51
N LEU A 111 2.56 7.90 -16.25
CA LEU A 111 3.18 6.70 -15.71
C LEU A 111 2.22 5.50 -15.68
N SER A 112 0.92 5.71 -15.41
CA SER A 112 -0.07 4.64 -15.47
C SER A 112 -0.20 4.05 -16.86
N ILE A 113 -0.27 4.91 -17.89
CA ILE A 113 -0.33 4.48 -19.29
C ILE A 113 0.94 3.71 -19.67
N ILE A 114 2.10 4.26 -19.36
CA ILE A 114 3.40 3.62 -19.63
C ILE A 114 3.46 2.24 -18.96
N ALA A 115 3.10 2.14 -17.67
CA ALA A 115 3.15 0.91 -16.91
C ALA A 115 2.26 -0.20 -17.51
N VAL A 116 1.01 0.12 -17.81
CA VAL A 116 0.04 -0.84 -18.36
C VAL A 116 0.45 -1.27 -19.76
N SER A 117 0.83 -0.33 -20.63
CA SER A 117 1.29 -0.62 -21.99
C SER A 117 2.56 -1.47 -21.99
N MET A 118 3.54 -1.11 -21.13
CA MET A 118 4.77 -1.89 -20.98
C MET A 118 4.48 -3.31 -20.50
N LEU A 119 3.62 -3.48 -19.49
CA LEU A 119 3.30 -4.80 -18.97
C LEU A 119 2.57 -5.66 -20.01
N TYR A 120 1.69 -5.05 -20.81
CA TYR A 120 1.04 -5.72 -21.94
C TYR A 120 2.06 -6.24 -22.99
N LEU A 121 3.02 -5.38 -23.37
CA LEU A 121 4.02 -5.72 -24.39
C LEU A 121 5.03 -6.77 -23.94
N VAL A 122 5.37 -6.80 -22.64
CA VAL A 122 6.39 -7.74 -22.13
C VAL A 122 5.80 -9.03 -21.57
N SER A 123 4.49 -9.09 -21.34
CA SER A 123 3.84 -10.29 -20.80
C SER A 123 2.53 -10.63 -21.53
N ASN A 124 1.38 -10.17 -21.01
CA ASN A 124 0.07 -10.56 -21.56
C ASN A 124 -1.05 -9.61 -21.12
N LEU A 125 -2.21 -9.77 -21.75
CA LEU A 125 -3.40 -8.96 -21.48
C LEU A 125 -3.94 -9.13 -20.05
N ALA A 126 -3.86 -10.34 -19.46
CA ALA A 126 -4.38 -10.60 -18.11
C ALA A 126 -3.58 -9.83 -17.05
N ALA A 127 -2.25 -9.87 -17.10
CA ALA A 127 -1.39 -9.11 -16.20
C ALA A 127 -1.58 -7.59 -16.35
N ALA A 128 -1.61 -7.09 -17.59
CA ALA A 128 -1.85 -5.67 -17.87
C ALA A 128 -3.24 -5.21 -17.42
N GLY A 129 -4.27 -6.03 -17.65
CA GLY A 129 -5.65 -5.79 -17.20
C GLY A 129 -5.76 -5.76 -15.68
N LEU A 130 -5.10 -6.69 -14.97
CA LEU A 130 -5.04 -6.67 -13.49
C LEU A 130 -4.30 -5.45 -12.95
N LEU A 131 -3.22 -5.00 -13.59
CA LEU A 131 -2.51 -3.78 -13.20
C LEU A 131 -3.42 -2.55 -13.37
N LEU A 132 -4.07 -2.43 -14.52
CA LEU A 132 -5.03 -1.35 -14.78
C LEU A 132 -6.19 -1.37 -13.78
N LEU A 133 -6.78 -2.56 -13.53
CA LEU A 133 -7.82 -2.74 -12.53
C LEU A 133 -7.35 -2.28 -11.15
N THR A 134 -6.14 -2.65 -10.74
CA THR A 134 -5.55 -2.27 -9.44
C THR A 134 -5.39 -0.76 -9.32
N ILE A 135 -4.85 -0.09 -10.35
CA ILE A 135 -4.70 1.37 -10.39
C ILE A 135 -6.07 2.04 -10.29
N CYS A 136 -7.03 1.63 -11.13
CA CYS A 136 -8.38 2.19 -11.13
C CYS A 136 -9.10 1.94 -9.80
N PHE A 137 -9.02 0.74 -9.25
CA PHE A 137 -9.63 0.40 -7.97
C PHE A 137 -9.06 1.24 -6.83
N TYR A 138 -7.73 1.38 -6.77
CA TYR A 138 -7.07 2.18 -5.74
C TYR A 138 -7.45 3.67 -5.83
N ILE A 139 -7.54 4.23 -7.03
CA ILE A 139 -7.86 5.65 -7.20
C ILE A 139 -9.36 5.90 -7.07
N PHE A 140 -10.18 5.27 -7.90
CA PHE A 140 -11.61 5.57 -7.98
C PHE A 140 -12.40 4.98 -6.81
N VAL A 141 -12.17 3.70 -6.48
CA VAL A 141 -12.94 3.03 -5.44
C VAL A 141 -12.43 3.40 -4.06
N TYR A 142 -11.15 3.16 -3.78
CA TYR A 142 -10.60 3.43 -2.44
C TYR A 142 -10.42 4.92 -2.16
N THR A 143 -9.62 5.63 -2.97
CA THR A 143 -9.21 7.01 -2.66
C THR A 143 -10.35 8.01 -2.81
N ILE A 144 -11.07 7.99 -3.94
CA ILE A 144 -12.11 8.97 -4.25
C ILE A 144 -13.44 8.63 -3.57
N TRP A 145 -13.85 7.37 -3.66
CA TRP A 145 -15.20 7.00 -3.21
C TRP A 145 -15.25 6.62 -1.73
N LEU A 146 -14.49 5.63 -1.27
CA LEU A 146 -14.67 5.00 0.05
C LEU A 146 -13.99 5.76 1.19
N LYS A 147 -12.78 6.27 0.99
CA LYS A 147 -11.88 6.71 2.07
C LYS A 147 -12.51 7.72 3.03
N LYS A 148 -13.32 8.65 2.51
CA LYS A 148 -13.98 9.69 3.32
C LYS A 148 -15.45 9.40 3.65
N ARG A 149 -16.01 8.26 3.18
CA ARG A 149 -17.45 7.99 3.28
C ARG A 149 -17.82 6.85 4.22
N THR A 150 -16.92 5.91 4.44
CA THR A 150 -17.26 4.71 5.21
C THR A 150 -16.08 4.20 6.04
N PRO A 151 -16.32 3.66 7.26
CA PRO A 151 -15.30 2.99 8.04
C PRO A 151 -14.86 1.65 7.43
N GLN A 152 -15.61 1.13 6.44
CA GLN A 152 -15.24 -0.06 5.65
C GLN A 152 -14.21 0.24 4.56
N ASN A 153 -13.74 1.49 4.46
CA ASN A 153 -12.75 1.90 3.46
C ASN A 153 -11.49 1.03 3.46
N ILE A 154 -11.04 0.59 4.64
CA ILE A 154 -9.88 -0.29 4.81
C ILE A 154 -10.19 -1.72 4.35
N VAL A 155 -11.38 -2.23 4.66
CA VAL A 155 -11.77 -3.59 4.25
C VAL A 155 -11.81 -3.69 2.73
N ILE A 156 -12.62 -2.85 2.09
CA ILE A 156 -12.79 -2.89 0.64
C ILE A 156 -11.50 -2.42 -0.06
N GLY A 157 -10.91 -1.32 0.42
CA GLY A 157 -9.67 -0.75 -0.14
C GLY A 157 -8.45 -1.68 -0.03
N GLY A 158 -8.45 -2.59 0.95
CA GLY A 158 -7.42 -3.61 1.13
C GLY A 158 -7.21 -4.52 -0.08
N ALA A 159 -8.24 -4.68 -0.93
CA ALA A 159 -8.11 -5.41 -2.19
C ALA A 159 -7.01 -4.86 -3.10
N ALA A 160 -6.83 -3.53 -3.14
CA ALA A 160 -5.75 -2.91 -3.93
C ALA A 160 -4.36 -3.41 -3.52
N GLY A 161 -4.14 -3.65 -2.22
CA GLY A 161 -2.88 -4.21 -1.69
C GLY A 161 -2.75 -5.73 -1.88
N ALA A 162 -3.86 -6.43 -2.17
CA ALA A 162 -3.87 -7.86 -2.37
C ALA A 162 -3.70 -8.28 -3.86
N PHE A 163 -3.91 -7.37 -4.82
CA PHE A 163 -3.73 -7.66 -6.26
C PHE A 163 -2.28 -7.90 -6.72
N PRO A 164 -1.24 -7.27 -6.16
CA PRO A 164 0.12 -7.38 -6.69
C PRO A 164 0.62 -8.81 -6.92
N PRO A 165 0.47 -9.79 -6.00
CA PRO A 165 0.87 -11.17 -6.27
C PRO A 165 0.06 -11.81 -7.41
N MET A 166 -1.22 -11.45 -7.58
CA MET A 166 -2.03 -11.93 -8.71
C MET A 166 -1.49 -11.39 -10.04
N ILE A 167 -1.04 -10.14 -10.07
CA ILE A 167 -0.41 -9.55 -11.26
C ILE A 167 0.87 -10.33 -11.59
N GLY A 168 1.72 -10.58 -10.59
CA GLY A 168 2.96 -11.35 -10.77
C GLY A 168 2.70 -12.77 -11.29
N TRP A 169 1.72 -13.48 -10.74
CA TRP A 169 1.29 -14.79 -11.21
C TRP A 169 0.80 -14.72 -12.66
N ALA A 170 -0.07 -13.76 -13.00
CA ALA A 170 -0.62 -13.61 -14.33
C ALA A 170 0.46 -13.27 -15.37
N VAL A 171 1.56 -12.61 -15.00
CA VAL A 171 2.71 -12.37 -15.87
C VAL A 171 3.28 -13.67 -16.42
N VAL A 172 3.34 -14.73 -15.60
CA VAL A 172 3.90 -16.02 -15.96
C VAL A 172 2.87 -16.92 -16.64
N THR A 173 1.65 -16.97 -16.08
CA THR A 173 0.64 -17.96 -16.49
C THR A 173 -0.35 -17.46 -17.53
N GLY A 174 -0.46 -16.14 -17.71
CA GLY A 174 -1.50 -15.54 -18.57
C GLY A 174 -2.91 -15.57 -17.98
N GLY A 175 -3.07 -15.99 -16.72
CA GLY A 175 -4.38 -16.15 -16.09
C GLY A 175 -4.37 -16.10 -14.56
N ILE A 176 -5.47 -16.50 -13.98
CA ILE A 176 -5.71 -16.56 -12.54
C ILE A 176 -6.08 -17.99 -12.18
N SER A 177 -5.57 -18.50 -11.07
CA SER A 177 -5.89 -19.83 -10.55
C SER A 177 -6.39 -19.76 -9.09
N THR A 178 -6.85 -20.87 -8.56
CA THR A 178 -7.33 -20.96 -7.17
C THR A 178 -6.22 -20.63 -6.18
N GLU A 179 -4.99 -21.07 -6.45
CA GLU A 179 -3.83 -20.86 -5.57
C GLU A 179 -3.59 -19.38 -5.35
N ILE A 180 -3.53 -18.61 -6.43
CA ILE A 180 -3.26 -17.17 -6.31
C ILE A 180 -4.46 -16.40 -5.76
N CYS A 181 -5.68 -16.88 -5.98
CA CYS A 181 -6.87 -16.32 -5.32
C CYS A 181 -6.82 -16.53 -3.79
N LEU A 182 -6.33 -17.68 -3.32
CA LEU A 182 -6.14 -17.93 -1.88
C LEU A 182 -5.08 -16.98 -1.28
N LEU A 183 -3.99 -16.72 -2.00
CA LEU A 183 -2.98 -15.76 -1.56
C LEU A 183 -3.53 -14.33 -1.54
N PHE A 184 -4.33 -13.94 -2.55
CA PHE A 184 -5.07 -12.69 -2.53
C PHE A 184 -5.97 -12.59 -1.29
N MET A 185 -6.76 -13.63 -1.00
CA MET A 185 -7.65 -13.66 0.17
C MET A 185 -6.89 -13.57 1.48
N LEU A 186 -5.71 -14.19 1.59
CA LEU A 186 -4.84 -14.08 2.77
C LEU A 186 -4.46 -12.63 3.05
N ILE A 187 -3.96 -11.93 2.04
CA ILE A 187 -3.55 -10.52 2.16
C ILE A 187 -4.78 -9.63 2.40
N PHE A 188 -5.88 -9.90 1.72
CA PHE A 188 -7.12 -9.15 1.84
C PHE A 188 -7.72 -9.24 3.26
N LEU A 189 -7.82 -10.43 3.83
CA LEU A 189 -8.37 -10.64 5.17
C LEU A 189 -7.42 -10.18 6.28
N TRP A 190 -6.12 -10.18 6.03
CA TRP A 190 -5.13 -9.68 6.97
C TRP A 190 -5.06 -8.14 7.04
N THR A 191 -5.41 -7.46 5.95
CA THR A 191 -5.32 -5.99 5.85
C THR A 191 -6.18 -5.24 6.88
N PRO A 192 -7.46 -5.59 7.14
CA PRO A 192 -8.27 -4.86 8.11
C PRO A 192 -7.72 -4.92 9.55
N PRO A 193 -7.37 -6.07 10.15
CA PRO A 193 -6.78 -6.12 11.49
C PRO A 193 -5.52 -5.28 11.61
N HIS A 194 -4.64 -5.32 10.60
CA HIS A 194 -3.42 -4.53 10.54
C HIS A 194 -3.70 -3.03 10.62
N PHE A 195 -4.53 -2.52 9.72
CA PHE A 195 -4.84 -1.08 9.68
C PHE A 195 -5.71 -0.61 10.84
N TRP A 196 -6.59 -1.44 11.37
CA TRP A 196 -7.35 -1.08 12.56
C TRP A 196 -6.48 -1.02 13.81
N ALA A 197 -5.46 -1.88 13.92
CA ALA A 197 -4.45 -1.76 14.95
C ALA A 197 -3.72 -0.40 14.87
N LEU A 198 -3.31 0.03 13.67
CA LEU A 198 -2.75 1.38 13.46
C LEU A 198 -3.75 2.48 13.87
N ALA A 199 -5.02 2.34 13.46
CA ALA A 199 -6.05 3.35 13.74
C ALA A 199 -6.36 3.49 15.23
N LEU A 200 -6.17 2.44 16.05
CA LEU A 200 -6.36 2.50 17.50
C LEU A 200 -5.38 3.46 18.19
N TYR A 201 -4.14 3.54 17.74
CA TYR A 201 -3.13 4.42 18.36
C TYR A 201 -2.81 5.70 17.57
N LYS A 202 -3.37 5.86 16.35
CA LYS A 202 -3.25 7.08 15.52
C LYS A 202 -4.62 7.73 15.25
N SER A 203 -5.59 7.50 16.11
CA SER A 203 -6.97 7.98 15.95
C SER A 203 -7.09 9.49 15.77
N ASP A 204 -6.28 10.29 16.48
CA ASP A 204 -6.35 11.74 16.46
C ASP A 204 -5.99 12.35 15.10
N ASP A 205 -5.00 11.81 14.41
CA ASP A 205 -4.62 12.27 13.06
C ASP A 205 -5.74 12.01 12.05
N TYR A 206 -6.38 10.84 12.12
CA TYR A 206 -7.52 10.52 11.26
C TYR A 206 -8.76 11.38 11.57
N LYS A 207 -9.00 11.68 12.85
CA LYS A 207 -10.06 12.57 13.28
C LYS A 207 -9.87 13.99 12.73
N LYS A 208 -8.66 14.56 12.81
CA LYS A 208 -8.32 15.87 12.24
C LYS A 208 -8.53 15.94 10.73
N ALA A 209 -8.24 14.83 10.01
CA ALA A 209 -8.42 14.74 8.58
C ALA A 209 -9.85 14.42 8.13
N GLY A 210 -10.80 14.22 9.06
CA GLY A 210 -12.19 13.86 8.75
C GLY A 210 -12.34 12.47 8.08
N ILE A 211 -11.39 11.54 8.35
CA ILE A 211 -11.43 10.20 7.79
C ILE A 211 -12.15 9.28 8.78
N PRO A 212 -13.27 8.64 8.40
CA PRO A 212 -14.07 7.80 9.27
C PRO A 212 -13.41 6.43 9.50
N MET A 213 -12.38 6.38 10.35
CA MET A 213 -11.76 5.11 10.73
C MET A 213 -12.62 4.32 11.71
N MET A 214 -12.51 2.98 11.66
CA MET A 214 -13.36 2.09 12.46
C MET A 214 -13.40 2.46 13.96
N PRO A 215 -12.28 2.70 14.67
CA PRO A 215 -12.32 3.08 16.09
C PRO A 215 -13.10 4.37 16.37
N LEU A 216 -13.08 5.34 15.43
CA LEU A 216 -13.76 6.62 15.57
C LEU A 216 -15.28 6.50 15.40
N ILE A 217 -15.76 5.51 14.65
CA ILE A 217 -17.19 5.36 14.31
C ILE A 217 -17.88 4.35 15.22
N VAL A 218 -17.27 3.16 15.44
CA VAL A 218 -17.90 2.09 16.21
C VAL A 218 -17.30 1.91 17.61
N GLY A 219 -16.26 2.67 17.94
CA GLY A 219 -15.53 2.62 19.21
C GLY A 219 -14.47 1.51 19.26
N GLU A 220 -13.57 1.62 20.23
CA GLU A 220 -12.42 0.71 20.41
C GLU A 220 -12.86 -0.73 20.64
N ARG A 221 -13.82 -0.98 21.53
CA ARG A 221 -14.29 -2.32 21.89
C ARG A 221 -14.76 -3.12 20.67
N LYS A 222 -15.59 -2.50 19.83
CA LYS A 222 -16.10 -3.16 18.62
C LYS A 222 -14.99 -3.36 17.62
N THR A 223 -14.08 -2.40 17.47
CA THR A 223 -12.91 -2.51 16.58
C THR A 223 -12.00 -3.66 17.00
N ILE A 224 -11.69 -3.80 18.28
CA ILE A 224 -10.89 -4.94 18.81
C ILE A 224 -11.58 -6.28 18.55
N ASN A 225 -12.89 -6.35 18.73
CA ASN A 225 -13.63 -7.58 18.41
C ASN A 225 -13.60 -7.92 16.91
N LEU A 226 -13.66 -6.92 16.04
CA LEU A 226 -13.50 -7.10 14.59
C LEU A 226 -12.07 -7.55 14.23
N ILE A 227 -11.04 -6.96 14.86
CA ILE A 227 -9.65 -7.42 14.71
C ILE A 227 -9.55 -8.91 15.02
N ILE A 228 -10.10 -9.37 16.14
CA ILE A 228 -10.09 -10.79 16.53
C ILE A 228 -10.85 -11.64 15.50
N ALA A 229 -12.04 -11.21 15.08
CA ALA A 229 -12.85 -11.96 14.12
C ALA A 229 -12.10 -12.17 12.79
N TYR A 230 -11.51 -11.12 12.22
CA TYR A 230 -10.72 -11.23 11.00
C TYR A 230 -9.43 -12.05 11.20
N SER A 231 -8.77 -11.92 12.36
CA SER A 231 -7.59 -12.74 12.66
C SER A 231 -7.92 -14.25 12.71
N ILE A 232 -9.09 -14.62 13.25
CA ILE A 232 -9.54 -16.01 13.29
C ILE A 232 -9.80 -16.56 11.88
N THR A 233 -10.30 -15.73 10.93
CA THR A 233 -10.55 -16.21 9.55
C THR A 233 -9.28 -16.58 8.80
N LEU A 234 -8.11 -16.10 9.22
CA LEU A 234 -6.82 -16.45 8.61
C LEU A 234 -6.47 -17.92 8.86
N LEU A 235 -6.86 -18.49 10.01
CA LEU A 235 -6.48 -19.86 10.37
C LEU A 235 -7.06 -20.91 9.40
N PRO A 236 -8.39 -20.99 9.14
CA PRO A 236 -8.92 -21.93 8.17
C PRO A 236 -8.37 -21.68 6.75
N LEU A 237 -8.13 -20.42 6.39
CA LEU A 237 -7.56 -20.08 5.09
C LEU A 237 -6.14 -20.64 4.92
N THR A 238 -5.26 -20.48 5.93
CA THR A 238 -3.90 -21.03 5.88
C THR A 238 -3.88 -22.56 5.88
N LEU A 239 -4.84 -23.20 6.56
CA LEU A 239 -5.02 -24.66 6.51
C LEU A 239 -5.43 -25.12 5.10
N ILE A 240 -6.36 -24.44 4.44
CA ILE A 240 -6.73 -24.73 3.04
C ILE A 240 -5.51 -24.53 2.12
N MET A 241 -4.77 -23.43 2.30
CA MET A 241 -3.59 -23.13 1.50
C MET A 241 -2.48 -24.19 1.63
N SER A 242 -2.40 -24.90 2.77
CA SER A 242 -1.41 -25.97 2.95
C SER A 242 -1.56 -27.12 1.95
N SER A 243 -2.76 -27.31 1.37
CA SER A 243 -3.03 -28.31 0.33
C SER A 243 -2.56 -27.88 -1.07
N TYR A 244 -2.35 -26.62 -1.28
CA TYR A 244 -1.95 -26.03 -2.57
C TYR A 244 -0.47 -25.66 -2.61
N TYR A 245 0.16 -25.42 -1.46
CA TYR A 245 1.57 -25.03 -1.34
C TYR A 245 2.34 -26.11 -0.57
N SER A 246 3.61 -25.87 -0.30
CA SER A 246 4.44 -26.83 0.44
C SER A 246 4.01 -27.00 1.89
N LEU A 247 4.32 -28.17 2.48
CA LEU A 247 4.11 -28.42 3.91
C LEU A 247 4.80 -27.37 4.79
N PHE A 248 5.99 -26.92 4.41
CA PHE A 248 6.70 -25.85 5.10
C PHE A 248 5.89 -24.55 5.14
N PHE A 249 5.30 -24.16 3.99
CA PHE A 249 4.40 -23.00 3.92
C PHE A 249 3.18 -23.19 4.84
N GLY A 250 2.54 -24.36 4.77
CA GLY A 250 1.36 -24.66 5.58
C GLY A 250 1.63 -24.56 7.08
N VAL A 251 2.71 -25.18 7.57
CA VAL A 251 3.09 -25.14 8.98
C VAL A 251 3.46 -23.73 9.42
N SER A 252 4.30 -23.03 8.66
CA SER A 252 4.76 -21.69 9.04
C SER A 252 3.62 -20.66 9.01
N SER A 253 2.78 -20.66 7.98
CA SER A 253 1.66 -19.73 7.88
C SER A 253 0.59 -19.97 8.95
N THR A 254 0.33 -21.24 9.28
CA THR A 254 -0.58 -21.62 10.38
C THR A 254 -0.04 -21.16 11.74
N ALA A 255 1.25 -21.42 12.03
CA ALA A 255 1.89 -20.97 13.27
C ALA A 255 1.83 -19.44 13.43
N LEU A 256 2.10 -18.71 12.34
CA LEU A 256 2.01 -17.25 12.32
C LEU A 256 0.58 -16.75 12.51
N SER A 257 -0.42 -17.42 11.92
CA SER A 257 -1.83 -17.08 12.11
C SER A 257 -2.26 -17.30 13.57
N ILE A 258 -1.84 -18.39 14.21
CA ILE A 258 -2.10 -18.65 15.62
C ILE A 258 -1.48 -17.56 16.50
N PHE A 259 -0.23 -17.19 16.21
CA PHE A 259 0.45 -16.12 16.97
C PHE A 259 -0.22 -14.76 16.76
N PHE A 260 -0.71 -14.47 15.55
CA PHE A 260 -1.46 -13.25 15.27
C PHE A 260 -2.79 -13.21 16.06
N ILE A 261 -3.51 -14.33 16.11
CA ILE A 261 -4.72 -14.47 16.93
C ILE A 261 -4.39 -14.24 18.41
N TYR A 262 -3.30 -14.83 18.90
CA TYR A 262 -2.83 -14.59 20.28
C TYR A 262 -2.61 -13.11 20.56
N LEU A 263 -1.93 -12.39 19.68
CA LEU A 263 -1.71 -10.93 19.82
C LEU A 263 -3.02 -10.14 19.82
N ALA A 264 -4.01 -10.55 19.00
CA ALA A 264 -5.33 -9.91 18.97
C ALA A 264 -6.10 -10.10 20.28
N PHE A 265 -6.01 -11.30 20.90
CA PHE A 265 -6.60 -11.54 22.23
C PHE A 265 -5.82 -10.82 23.34
N ASP A 266 -4.49 -10.73 23.24
CA ASP A 266 -3.68 -10.00 24.21
C ASP A 266 -4.00 -8.49 24.17
N LEU A 267 -4.22 -7.92 22.99
CA LEU A 267 -4.74 -6.55 22.82
C LEU A 267 -6.07 -6.36 23.56
N LYS A 268 -7.01 -7.31 23.44
CA LYS A 268 -8.30 -7.26 24.14
C LYS A 268 -8.15 -7.34 25.67
N ARG A 269 -7.27 -8.22 26.16
CA ARG A 269 -6.99 -8.35 27.60
C ARG A 269 -6.43 -7.05 28.18
N SER A 270 -5.46 -6.44 27.49
CA SER A 270 -4.84 -5.19 27.94
C SER A 270 -5.82 -4.03 27.91
N TRP A 271 -6.70 -3.96 26.90
CA TRP A 271 -7.76 -2.96 26.84
C TRP A 271 -8.72 -3.05 28.06
N LEU A 272 -9.01 -4.29 28.53
CA LEU A 272 -9.91 -4.51 29.68
C LEU A 272 -9.26 -4.20 31.03
N LYS A 273 -7.94 -4.33 31.18
CA LYS A 273 -7.24 -4.34 32.48
C LYS A 273 -6.39 -3.10 32.74
N ASP A 274 -5.60 -2.66 31.79
CA ASP A 274 -4.39 -1.88 32.12
C ASP A 274 -4.25 -0.55 31.35
N GLY A 275 -5.18 -0.18 30.47
CA GLY A 275 -5.03 1.02 29.62
C GLY A 275 -3.82 1.02 28.67
N LEU A 276 -3.13 -0.13 28.50
CA LEU A 276 -1.96 -0.30 27.63
C LEU A 276 -2.34 -0.55 26.15
N LEU A 277 -3.49 -0.03 25.73
CA LEU A 277 -4.05 -0.24 24.39
C LEU A 277 -3.03 0.13 23.30
N GLU A 278 -2.42 1.30 23.41
CA GLU A 278 -1.50 1.82 22.40
C GLU A 278 -0.31 0.88 22.15
N ARG A 279 0.38 0.46 23.21
CA ARG A 279 1.54 -0.45 23.11
C ARG A 279 1.18 -1.79 22.48
N LYS A 280 0.03 -2.38 22.84
CA LYS A 280 -0.41 -3.66 22.30
C LYS A 280 -0.92 -3.53 20.87
N ALA A 281 -1.58 -2.44 20.51
CA ALA A 281 -1.95 -2.14 19.14
C ALA A 281 -0.71 -1.96 18.25
N GLN A 282 0.31 -1.27 18.74
CA GLN A 282 1.62 -1.17 18.07
C GLN A 282 2.27 -2.54 17.89
N MET A 283 2.30 -3.40 18.92
CA MET A 283 2.87 -4.74 18.79
C MET A 283 2.16 -5.57 17.71
N LEU A 284 0.83 -5.55 17.67
CA LEU A 284 0.05 -6.23 16.65
C LEU A 284 0.37 -5.66 15.25
N PHE A 285 0.43 -4.34 15.11
CA PHE A 285 0.79 -3.66 13.87
C PHE A 285 2.20 -4.02 13.41
N TYR A 286 3.19 -4.01 14.30
CA TYR A 286 4.58 -4.37 13.97
C TYR A 286 4.76 -5.83 13.62
N PHE A 287 4.06 -6.73 14.28
CA PHE A 287 4.07 -8.14 13.90
C PHE A 287 3.64 -8.32 12.45
N CYS A 288 2.64 -7.56 12.04
CA CYS A 288 2.22 -7.53 10.65
C CYS A 288 3.34 -7.04 9.71
N LEU A 289 4.17 -6.10 10.14
CA LEU A 289 5.27 -5.54 9.34
C LEU A 289 6.52 -6.45 9.30
N LEU A 290 6.63 -7.48 10.13
CA LEU A 290 7.68 -8.50 9.98
C LEU A 290 7.63 -9.20 8.63
N TYR A 291 6.47 -9.17 7.96
CA TYR A 291 6.32 -9.59 6.57
C TYR A 291 6.71 -8.51 5.55
N THR A 292 6.85 -7.26 6.01
CA THR A 292 7.04 -6.10 5.14
C THR A 292 8.05 -5.19 5.83
N SER A 293 9.34 -5.34 5.53
CA SER A 293 10.44 -4.57 6.12
C SER A 293 10.04 -3.15 6.57
N PRO A 294 9.99 -2.84 7.87
CA PRO A 294 9.50 -1.55 8.36
C PRO A 294 10.54 -0.47 8.13
N SER A 295 10.10 0.68 7.60
CA SER A 295 10.88 1.89 7.76
C SER A 295 10.48 2.58 9.06
N PRO A 296 11.45 3.00 9.92
CA PRO A 296 11.16 3.74 11.14
C PRO A 296 10.37 5.04 10.94
N ARG A 297 10.35 5.57 9.72
CA ARG A 297 9.65 6.84 9.39
C ARG A 297 8.17 6.69 9.01
N ASP A 298 7.67 5.48 8.79
CA ASP A 298 6.22 5.24 8.63
C ASP A 298 5.52 5.17 9.99
N LEU A 299 6.30 5.30 11.06
CA LEU A 299 5.92 5.19 12.46
C LEU A 299 5.79 6.55 13.17
N TYR A 300 6.23 7.63 12.52
CA TYR A 300 6.15 8.99 13.07
C TYR A 300 5.23 9.86 12.24
#